data_8485cfaf4ada740fefe060a3e81ae1ba
#
_entry.id   8485cfaf4ada740fefe060a3e81ae1ba
#
_cell.length_a   1.000
_cell.length_b   1.000
_cell.length_c   1.000
_cell.angle_alpha   90.00
_cell.angle_beta   90.00
_cell.angle_gamma   90.00
#
_symmetry.space_group_name_H-M   'P 1'
#
loop_
_entity.id
_entity.type
_entity.pdbx_description
1 polymer ?
#
loop_
_entity_poly.entity_id
_entity_poly.type
_entity_poly.pdbx_seq_one_letter_code
_entity_poly.pdbx_strand_id
1 'polypeptide(L)'
;MLKVLKFGGSSLAEARQFAKVKSIVEADPARRVVIVSAPGKRFSGDHKITDLLYLCAAHIKYGVSCEDIFAMIRDRYNEIIAECGLHISLDKEFDALWDKMKNGISQDELASRGEYFSARLMAEYLGYEFVDAARWIKFKFDGTVDQDASYAALRSLAEDRKVVIPGFYGVMPDGHIRTFSRGGSDITGALAAAALGADVYENWTDVSGILMADPRIVDDPEPIRRVTYSELRELSYIGAQVLHEGTIFPVREKNIPLNIRNTNAPDHPGTMILESIGDEMEEGGFITGIAGKKGFSIITIAKTGMSSEPGSLLKILNVLAKHEVNVEYLPSGIDNVSLVVSSDKVSRSLYEMLGELQKEVQPNKITVTEHIAIVAAVGRKMAYRPGVSGKIFAKLGENGVNIRMITQGPEELNIIVGVEEKDFEQAIRVLYNSFVKENVV
;
A
#
# COMPACT_ATOMS: atom_id res chain seq x y z
N MET A 1 -24.32 2.80 14.03
CA MET A 1 -23.29 2.83 12.98
C MET A 1 -22.00 3.38 13.55
N LEU A 2 -20.88 2.72 13.32
CA LEU A 2 -19.55 3.14 13.73
C LEU A 2 -18.64 3.27 12.51
N LYS A 3 -18.02 4.42 12.34
CA LYS A 3 -16.97 4.64 11.35
C LYS A 3 -15.64 4.87 12.05
N VAL A 4 -14.63 4.16 11.62
CA VAL A 4 -13.23 4.38 12.01
C VAL A 4 -12.55 5.13 10.89
N LEU A 5 -11.88 6.23 11.21
CA LEU A 5 -11.20 7.09 10.25
C LEU A 5 -9.70 7.01 10.46
N LYS A 6 -8.94 7.03 9.37
CA LYS A 6 -7.50 7.28 9.44
C LYS A 6 -7.15 8.45 8.52
N PHE A 7 -6.37 9.38 9.03
CA PHE A 7 -5.85 10.51 8.27
C PHE A 7 -4.35 10.36 8.02
N GLY A 8 -3.95 10.48 6.75
CA GLY A 8 -2.55 10.43 6.33
C GLY A 8 -1.78 11.70 6.70
N GLY A 9 -0.45 11.65 6.58
CA GLY A 9 0.41 12.77 6.96
C GLY A 9 0.14 14.07 6.17
N SER A 10 -0.22 13.98 4.89
CA SER A 10 -0.63 15.14 4.08
C SER A 10 -1.88 15.84 4.62
N SER A 11 -2.77 15.07 5.24
CA SER A 11 -3.98 15.58 5.90
C SER A 11 -3.72 16.21 7.28
N LEU A 12 -2.48 16.20 7.76
CA LEU A 12 -2.07 16.67 9.08
C LEU A 12 -0.85 17.59 9.02
N ALA A 13 -0.47 18.04 7.80
CA ALA A 13 0.77 18.77 7.57
C ALA A 13 0.82 20.15 8.24
N GLU A 14 -0.33 20.79 8.45
CA GLU A 14 -0.49 22.17 8.94
C GLU A 14 -1.89 22.39 9.53
N ALA A 15 -2.11 23.51 10.21
CA ALA A 15 -3.38 23.86 10.87
C ALA A 15 -4.57 23.88 9.90
N ARG A 16 -4.39 24.33 8.67
CA ARG A 16 -5.45 24.34 7.65
C ARG A 16 -5.94 22.92 7.35
N GLN A 17 -5.05 21.94 7.38
CA GLN A 17 -5.42 20.53 7.18
C GLN A 17 -6.12 19.98 8.43
N PHE A 18 -5.67 20.35 9.64
CA PHE A 18 -6.38 20.02 10.90
C PHE A 18 -7.82 20.51 10.87
N ALA A 19 -8.06 21.73 10.38
CA ALA A 19 -9.41 22.28 10.25
C ALA A 19 -10.30 21.47 9.28
N LYS A 20 -9.74 20.99 8.16
CA LYS A 20 -10.47 20.08 7.26
C LYS A 20 -10.79 18.75 7.93
N VAL A 21 -9.83 18.16 8.65
CA VAL A 21 -10.06 16.91 9.42
C VAL A 21 -11.20 17.11 10.41
N LYS A 22 -11.20 18.21 11.17
CA LYS A 22 -12.27 18.52 12.11
C LYS A 22 -13.62 18.61 11.41
N SER A 23 -13.72 19.38 10.33
CA SER A 23 -14.95 19.51 9.54
C SER A 23 -15.46 18.15 9.03
N ILE A 24 -14.55 17.28 8.56
CA ILE A 24 -14.91 15.93 8.11
C ILE A 24 -15.44 15.10 9.27
N VAL A 25 -14.78 15.10 10.41
CA VAL A 25 -15.18 14.29 11.57
C VAL A 25 -16.54 14.74 12.11
N GLU A 26 -16.74 16.04 12.26
CA GLU A 26 -17.97 16.64 12.81
C GLU A 26 -19.18 16.51 11.86
N ALA A 27 -18.96 16.35 10.55
CA ALA A 27 -20.02 16.19 9.56
C ALA A 27 -20.83 14.89 9.70
N ASP A 28 -20.32 13.89 10.44
CA ASP A 28 -21.01 12.61 10.61
C ASP A 28 -20.80 12.08 12.05
N PRO A 29 -21.87 11.96 12.86
CA PRO A 29 -21.78 11.50 14.25
C PRO A 29 -21.32 10.04 14.39
N ALA A 30 -21.33 9.24 13.31
CA ALA A 30 -20.79 7.89 13.27
C ALA A 30 -19.24 7.86 13.31
N ARG A 31 -18.58 8.97 13.02
CA ARG A 31 -17.13 9.15 12.98
C ARG A 31 -16.56 9.37 14.37
N ARG A 32 -16.45 8.30 15.15
CA ARG A 32 -16.09 8.37 16.57
C ARG A 32 -14.66 7.97 16.90
N VAL A 33 -14.00 7.24 16.02
CA VAL A 33 -12.64 6.74 16.21
C VAL A 33 -11.73 7.28 15.12
N VAL A 34 -10.76 8.09 15.50
CA VAL A 34 -9.89 8.83 14.57
C VAL A 34 -8.43 8.42 14.79
N ILE A 35 -7.83 7.84 13.76
CA ILE A 35 -6.41 7.49 13.74
C ILE A 35 -5.65 8.55 12.96
N VAL A 36 -4.55 9.05 13.50
CA VAL A 36 -3.74 10.10 12.89
C VAL A 36 -2.30 9.66 12.67
N SER A 37 -1.73 10.14 11.56
CA SER A 37 -0.31 10.01 11.24
C SER A 37 0.48 11.22 11.77
N ALA A 38 1.81 11.17 11.69
CA ALA A 38 2.66 12.34 11.87
C ALA A 38 2.43 13.36 10.74
N PRO A 39 2.70 14.67 10.96
CA PRO A 39 2.56 15.68 9.92
C PRO A 39 3.45 15.40 8.71
N GLY A 40 2.84 15.41 7.53
CA GLY A 40 3.50 15.27 6.25
C GLY A 40 4.16 16.56 5.76
N LYS A 41 4.48 16.60 4.46
CA LYS A 41 5.01 17.79 3.80
C LYS A 41 3.88 18.78 3.53
N ARG A 42 4.14 20.07 3.74
CA ARG A 42 3.26 21.20 3.37
C ARG A 42 3.41 21.54 1.87
N PHE A 43 4.63 21.36 1.34
CA PHE A 43 5.00 21.60 -0.07
C PHE A 43 6.16 20.66 -0.48
N SER A 44 6.52 20.63 -1.77
CA SER A 44 7.48 19.65 -2.32
C SER A 44 8.89 19.69 -1.67
N GLY A 45 9.35 20.86 -1.26
CA GLY A 45 10.65 21.06 -0.61
C GLY A 45 10.64 20.87 0.92
N ASP A 46 9.49 20.59 1.53
CA ASP A 46 9.35 20.43 2.98
C ASP A 46 9.74 19.03 3.46
N HIS A 47 9.89 18.87 4.78
CA HIS A 47 10.23 17.61 5.42
C HIS A 47 9.01 17.01 6.14
N LYS A 48 8.88 15.68 6.09
CA LYS A 48 7.94 14.97 6.95
C LYS A 48 8.51 14.92 8.37
N ILE A 49 7.65 15.04 9.36
CA ILE A 49 8.08 14.94 10.77
C ILE A 49 8.73 13.57 11.05
N THR A 50 8.20 12.49 10.50
CA THR A 50 8.79 11.15 10.66
C THR A 50 10.22 11.08 10.08
N ASP A 51 10.47 11.71 8.91
CA ASP A 51 11.82 11.76 8.32
C ASP A 51 12.80 12.53 9.22
N LEU A 52 12.36 13.66 9.82
CA LEU A 52 13.16 14.42 10.77
C LEU A 52 13.46 13.63 12.05
N LEU A 53 12.50 12.86 12.57
CA LEU A 53 12.72 11.98 13.73
C LEU A 53 13.72 10.87 13.42
N TYR A 54 13.65 10.25 12.23
CA TYR A 54 14.68 9.30 11.80
C TYR A 54 16.05 9.94 11.62
N LEU A 55 16.09 11.16 11.12
CA LEU A 55 17.35 11.91 11.00
C LEU A 55 17.94 12.22 12.38
N CYS A 56 17.13 12.61 13.37
CA CYS A 56 17.58 12.73 14.77
C CYS A 56 18.15 11.41 15.30
N ALA A 57 17.46 10.29 15.07
CA ALA A 57 17.96 8.98 15.50
C ALA A 57 19.32 8.63 14.87
N ALA A 58 19.50 8.94 13.58
CA ALA A 58 20.77 8.74 12.89
C ALA A 58 21.88 9.64 13.49
N HIS A 59 21.59 10.91 13.75
CA HIS A 59 22.55 11.84 14.37
C HIS A 59 22.98 11.36 15.75
N ILE A 60 22.05 10.94 16.60
CA ILE A 60 22.33 10.39 17.93
C ILE A 60 23.25 9.18 17.81
N LYS A 61 22.95 8.25 16.91
CA LYS A 61 23.74 7.03 16.68
C LYS A 61 25.21 7.33 16.34
N TYR A 62 25.47 8.41 15.62
CA TYR A 62 26.82 8.82 15.21
C TYR A 62 27.43 9.93 16.10
N GLY A 63 26.79 10.29 17.21
CA GLY A 63 27.27 11.32 18.12
C GLY A 63 27.26 12.74 17.55
N VAL A 64 26.42 13.00 16.56
CA VAL A 64 26.24 14.32 15.93
C VAL A 64 25.06 15.04 16.59
N SER A 65 25.17 16.36 16.77
CA SER A 65 24.05 17.17 17.28
C SER A 65 22.84 17.10 16.34
N CYS A 66 21.64 16.96 16.92
CA CYS A 66 20.36 17.03 16.20
C CYS A 66 19.46 18.15 16.74
N GLU A 67 20.03 19.12 17.46
CA GLU A 67 19.27 20.19 18.11
C GLU A 67 18.46 21.02 17.12
N ASP A 68 19.06 21.42 16.00
CA ASP A 68 18.38 22.20 14.96
C ASP A 68 17.25 21.38 14.31
N ILE A 69 17.47 20.08 14.10
CA ILE A 69 16.45 19.19 13.52
C ILE A 69 15.28 19.03 14.49
N PHE A 70 15.60 18.85 15.79
CA PHE A 70 14.57 18.74 16.82
C PHE A 70 13.79 20.05 17.03
N ALA A 71 14.46 21.20 16.90
CA ALA A 71 13.80 22.51 16.89
C ALA A 71 12.78 22.63 15.75
N MET A 72 13.13 22.21 14.53
CA MET A 72 12.18 22.18 13.40
C MET A 72 10.92 21.33 13.68
N ILE A 73 11.09 20.21 14.39
CA ILE A 73 9.97 19.36 14.79
C ILE A 73 9.08 20.11 15.79
N ARG A 74 9.68 20.69 16.84
CA ARG A 74 8.98 21.47 17.88
C ARG A 74 8.24 22.66 17.28
N ASP A 75 8.88 23.41 16.40
CA ASP A 75 8.30 24.56 15.74
C ASP A 75 7.07 24.20 14.92
N ARG A 76 7.10 23.08 14.16
CA ARG A 76 5.96 22.60 13.39
C ARG A 76 4.71 22.36 14.26
N TYR A 77 4.87 21.70 15.40
CA TYR A 77 3.75 21.45 16.31
C TYR A 77 3.27 22.71 16.99
N ASN A 78 4.19 23.62 17.37
CA ASN A 78 3.86 24.92 17.95
C ASN A 78 3.10 25.82 16.95
N GLU A 79 3.48 25.82 15.67
CA GLU A 79 2.73 26.48 14.60
C GLU A 79 1.28 25.95 14.54
N ILE A 80 1.10 24.63 14.54
CA ILE A 80 -0.23 24.00 14.51
C ILE A 80 -1.04 24.38 15.76
N ILE A 81 -0.43 24.35 16.95
CA ILE A 81 -1.08 24.76 18.21
C ILE A 81 -1.57 26.20 18.13
N ALA A 82 -0.69 27.12 17.72
CA ALA A 82 -1.00 28.54 17.65
C ALA A 82 -2.10 28.84 16.62
N GLU A 83 -1.99 28.29 15.42
CA GLU A 83 -2.93 28.57 14.32
C GLU A 83 -4.29 27.88 14.54
N CYS A 84 -4.33 26.71 15.20
CA CYS A 84 -5.59 26.04 15.58
C CYS A 84 -6.21 26.62 16.85
N GLY A 85 -5.54 27.53 17.55
CA GLY A 85 -6.00 28.11 18.80
C GLY A 85 -6.16 27.11 19.95
N LEU A 86 -5.23 26.11 20.01
CA LEU A 86 -5.25 25.09 21.05
C LEU A 86 -4.68 25.64 22.37
N HIS A 87 -5.17 25.12 23.48
CA HIS A 87 -4.71 25.51 24.82
C HIS A 87 -3.63 24.57 25.38
N ILE A 88 -3.42 23.39 24.74
CA ILE A 88 -2.39 22.44 25.13
C ILE A 88 -0.99 23.01 24.87
N SER A 89 -0.07 22.81 25.82
CA SER A 89 1.37 22.94 25.58
C SER A 89 2.00 21.55 25.55
N LEU A 90 2.85 21.30 24.54
CA LEU A 90 3.67 20.10 24.44
C LEU A 90 5.09 20.30 24.98
N ASP A 91 5.39 21.45 25.62
CA ASP A 91 6.75 21.78 26.07
C ASP A 91 7.34 20.71 27.00
N LYS A 92 6.56 20.25 27.97
CA LYS A 92 7.01 19.22 28.91
C LYS A 92 7.30 17.89 28.21
N GLU A 93 6.47 17.52 27.24
CA GLU A 93 6.67 16.31 26.44
C GLU A 93 7.89 16.43 25.54
N PHE A 94 8.13 17.59 24.92
CA PHE A 94 9.33 17.83 24.12
C PHE A 94 10.59 17.82 24.98
N ASP A 95 10.57 18.46 26.15
CA ASP A 95 11.73 18.47 27.06
C ASP A 95 12.03 17.05 27.57
N ALA A 96 11.02 16.28 27.94
CA ALA A 96 11.17 14.89 28.34
C ALA A 96 11.69 14.01 27.19
N LEU A 97 11.24 14.24 25.95
CA LEU A 97 11.75 13.54 24.78
C LEU A 97 13.22 13.91 24.52
N TRP A 98 13.56 15.19 24.61
CA TRP A 98 14.93 15.66 24.45
C TRP A 98 15.88 15.03 25.46
N ASP A 99 15.48 14.92 26.73
CA ASP A 99 16.26 14.25 27.77
C ASP A 99 16.42 12.75 27.50
N LYS A 100 15.37 12.08 27.02
CA LYS A 100 15.48 10.68 26.57
C LYS A 100 16.45 10.53 25.40
N MET A 101 16.43 11.45 24.44
CA MET A 101 17.34 11.45 23.29
C MET A 101 18.82 11.54 23.73
N LYS A 102 19.12 12.33 24.76
CA LYS A 102 20.48 12.43 25.34
C LYS A 102 20.91 11.18 26.12
N ASN A 103 19.95 10.50 26.77
CA ASN A 103 20.22 9.35 27.64
C ASN A 103 20.07 7.99 26.94
N GLY A 104 19.76 7.98 25.67
CA GLY A 104 19.51 6.78 24.85
C GLY A 104 18.02 6.50 24.69
N ILE A 105 17.56 6.57 23.45
CA ILE A 105 16.19 6.25 23.02
C ILE A 105 16.26 5.28 21.85
N SER A 106 15.32 4.36 21.75
CA SER A 106 15.21 3.51 20.57
C SER A 106 14.72 4.32 19.36
N GLN A 107 15.13 3.91 18.16
CA GLN A 107 14.67 4.54 16.92
C GLN A 107 13.15 4.46 16.79
N ASP A 108 12.55 3.35 17.17
CA ASP A 108 11.11 3.13 17.11
C ASP A 108 10.35 4.05 18.09
N GLU A 109 10.84 4.18 19.32
CA GLU A 109 10.23 5.10 20.29
C GLU A 109 10.32 6.55 19.80
N LEU A 110 11.46 6.97 19.28
CA LEU A 110 11.64 8.32 18.74
C LEU A 110 10.70 8.56 17.54
N ALA A 111 10.67 7.65 16.56
CA ALA A 111 9.83 7.77 15.37
C ALA A 111 8.34 7.83 15.73
N SER A 112 7.89 7.05 16.72
CA SER A 112 6.49 7.03 17.17
C SER A 112 5.97 8.36 17.73
N ARG A 113 6.87 9.27 18.12
CA ARG A 113 6.47 10.55 18.74
C ARG A 113 5.78 11.49 17.76
N GLY A 114 6.04 11.34 16.45
CA GLY A 114 5.32 12.11 15.44
C GLY A 114 3.81 11.90 15.52
N GLU A 115 3.37 10.67 15.46
CA GLU A 115 1.96 10.31 15.59
C GLU A 115 1.39 10.62 16.98
N TYR A 116 2.20 10.39 18.02
CA TYR A 116 1.80 10.71 19.40
C TYR A 116 1.42 12.16 19.58
N PHE A 117 2.28 13.10 19.14
CA PHE A 117 1.99 14.54 19.26
C PHE A 117 0.82 14.96 18.38
N SER A 118 0.73 14.46 17.14
CA SER A 118 -0.43 14.72 16.29
C SER A 118 -1.74 14.30 16.95
N ALA A 119 -1.77 13.12 17.57
CA ALA A 119 -2.96 12.60 18.22
C ALA A 119 -3.35 13.42 19.47
N ARG A 120 -2.36 13.90 20.23
CA ARG A 120 -2.60 14.81 21.37
C ARG A 120 -3.29 16.11 20.94
N LEU A 121 -2.76 16.73 19.86
CA LEU A 121 -3.34 17.96 19.32
C LEU A 121 -4.72 17.74 18.73
N MET A 122 -4.89 16.68 17.94
CA MET A 122 -6.18 16.38 17.30
C MET A 122 -7.24 16.00 18.33
N ALA A 123 -6.87 15.32 19.42
CA ALA A 123 -7.80 14.96 20.50
C ALA A 123 -8.37 16.22 21.16
N GLU A 124 -7.53 17.19 21.49
CA GLU A 124 -7.99 18.48 22.04
C GLU A 124 -8.84 19.26 21.02
N TYR A 125 -8.37 19.32 19.76
CA TYR A 125 -9.06 20.07 18.71
C TYR A 125 -10.48 19.55 18.42
N LEU A 126 -10.69 18.23 18.55
CA LEU A 126 -11.99 17.58 18.39
C LEU A 126 -12.80 17.51 19.70
N GLY A 127 -12.17 17.73 20.85
CA GLY A 127 -12.78 17.43 22.16
C GLY A 127 -13.00 15.92 22.39
N TYR A 128 -12.12 15.07 21.84
CA TYR A 128 -12.16 13.63 21.95
C TYR A 128 -11.12 13.13 22.97
N GLU A 129 -11.31 11.93 23.51
CA GLU A 129 -10.33 11.31 24.39
C GLU A 129 -9.08 10.87 23.61
N PHE A 130 -7.90 11.13 24.17
CA PHE A 130 -6.64 10.58 23.63
C PHE A 130 -6.42 9.16 24.14
N VAL A 131 -6.20 8.20 23.23
CA VAL A 131 -5.86 6.81 23.55
C VAL A 131 -4.53 6.45 22.92
N ASP A 132 -3.49 6.32 23.73
CA ASP A 132 -2.15 5.93 23.25
C ASP A 132 -2.18 4.52 22.61
N ALA A 133 -1.57 4.37 21.43
CA ALA A 133 -1.47 3.10 20.73
C ALA A 133 -0.74 2.02 21.55
N ALA A 134 0.26 2.39 22.34
CA ALA A 134 0.98 1.46 23.24
C ALA A 134 0.08 0.82 24.31
N ARG A 135 -1.08 1.41 24.61
CA ARG A 135 -2.02 0.83 25.58
C ARG A 135 -2.78 -0.36 25.02
N TRP A 136 -2.93 -0.46 23.71
CA TRP A 136 -3.78 -1.47 23.11
C TRP A 136 -3.11 -2.31 22.00
N ILE A 137 -2.23 -1.76 21.14
CA ILE A 137 -1.49 -2.54 20.14
C ILE A 137 -0.39 -3.34 20.85
N LYS A 138 -0.56 -4.64 20.91
CA LYS A 138 0.38 -5.59 21.53
C LYS A 138 1.07 -6.40 20.44
N PHE A 139 2.40 -6.38 20.44
CA PHE A 139 3.19 -7.27 19.60
C PHE A 139 3.53 -8.56 20.35
N LYS A 140 3.75 -9.65 19.61
CA LYS A 140 4.38 -10.87 20.10
C LYS A 140 5.90 -10.75 19.99
N PHE A 141 6.66 -11.66 20.59
CA PHE A 141 8.14 -11.65 20.51
C PHE A 141 8.68 -11.83 19.08
N ASP A 142 7.93 -12.50 18.18
CA ASP A 142 8.27 -12.62 16.76
C ASP A 142 8.02 -11.33 15.96
N GLY A 143 7.40 -10.33 16.58
CA GLY A 143 7.08 -9.04 15.99
C GLY A 143 5.77 -8.99 15.23
N THR A 144 4.98 -10.05 15.26
CA THR A 144 3.59 -10.03 14.78
C THR A 144 2.67 -9.37 15.80
N VAL A 145 1.53 -8.85 15.35
CA VAL A 145 0.52 -8.29 16.26
C VAL A 145 -0.23 -9.42 16.95
N ASP A 146 -0.35 -9.34 18.26
CA ASP A 146 -1.30 -10.15 19.03
C ASP A 146 -2.69 -9.53 18.87
N GLN A 147 -3.45 -10.01 17.88
CA GLN A 147 -4.75 -9.45 17.55
C GLN A 147 -5.76 -9.60 18.71
N ASP A 148 -5.81 -10.75 19.34
CA ASP A 148 -6.78 -11.03 20.42
C ASP A 148 -6.58 -10.09 21.61
N ALA A 149 -5.33 -9.99 22.08
CA ALA A 149 -4.99 -9.10 23.19
C ALA A 149 -5.19 -7.63 22.82
N SER A 150 -4.84 -7.24 21.59
CA SER A 150 -5.01 -5.87 21.08
C SER A 150 -6.48 -5.50 20.95
N TYR A 151 -7.29 -6.38 20.38
CA TYR A 151 -8.73 -6.14 20.21
C TYR A 151 -9.46 -6.03 21.54
N ALA A 152 -9.18 -6.92 22.48
CA ALA A 152 -9.75 -6.85 23.83
C ALA A 152 -9.38 -5.56 24.55
N ALA A 153 -8.11 -5.14 24.44
CA ALA A 153 -7.63 -3.89 25.04
C ALA A 153 -8.31 -2.65 24.42
N LEU A 154 -8.44 -2.59 23.09
CA LEU A 154 -9.06 -1.43 22.44
C LEU A 154 -10.55 -1.32 22.78
N ARG A 155 -11.29 -2.44 22.79
CA ARG A 155 -12.71 -2.43 23.20
C ARG A 155 -12.89 -1.80 24.58
N SER A 156 -12.09 -2.19 25.55
CA SER A 156 -12.17 -1.64 26.91
C SER A 156 -11.87 -0.14 26.99
N LEU A 157 -11.10 0.41 26.03
CA LEU A 157 -10.66 1.80 26.01
C LEU A 157 -11.55 2.72 25.16
N ALA A 158 -12.15 2.19 24.09
CA ALA A 158 -12.75 3.00 23.04
C ALA A 158 -14.19 2.64 22.69
N GLU A 159 -14.75 1.53 23.22
CA GLU A 159 -16.14 1.16 22.97
C GLU A 159 -17.09 2.30 23.42
N ASP A 160 -17.98 2.70 22.51
CA ASP A 160 -18.93 3.79 22.67
C ASP A 160 -18.35 5.19 23.01
N ARG A 161 -17.03 5.34 22.88
CA ARG A 161 -16.34 6.63 23.11
C ARG A 161 -15.95 7.31 21.82
N LYS A 162 -15.68 8.61 21.92
CA LYS A 162 -15.05 9.41 20.88
C LYS A 162 -13.57 9.51 21.20
N VAL A 163 -12.72 8.88 20.36
CA VAL A 163 -11.29 8.76 20.65
C VAL A 163 -10.42 9.19 19.47
N VAL A 164 -9.23 9.72 19.78
CA VAL A 164 -8.14 9.91 18.82
C VAL A 164 -6.98 9.03 19.23
N ILE A 165 -6.45 8.30 18.29
CA ILE A 165 -5.41 7.29 18.47
C ILE A 165 -4.23 7.64 17.56
N PRO A 166 -2.99 7.67 18.08
CA PRO A 166 -1.81 7.75 17.23
C PRO A 166 -1.66 6.45 16.44
N GLY A 167 -1.38 6.57 15.14
CA GLY A 167 -1.06 5.42 14.29
C GLY A 167 0.37 4.92 14.47
N PHE A 168 0.76 3.92 13.68
CA PHE A 168 2.13 3.52 13.37
C PHE A 168 2.86 2.64 14.39
N TYR A 169 2.50 2.59 15.67
CA TYR A 169 3.25 1.87 16.69
C TYR A 169 2.38 1.11 17.69
N GLY A 170 3.02 0.25 18.46
CA GLY A 170 2.47 -0.47 19.60
C GLY A 170 3.58 -0.81 20.59
N VAL A 171 3.34 -1.77 21.46
CA VAL A 171 4.27 -2.18 22.53
C VAL A 171 4.61 -3.66 22.43
N MET A 172 5.90 -3.97 22.59
CA MET A 172 6.43 -5.32 22.72
C MET A 172 6.15 -5.89 24.13
N PRO A 173 6.24 -7.22 24.33
CA PRO A 173 6.02 -7.84 25.63
C PRO A 173 6.98 -7.37 26.74
N ASP A 174 8.16 -6.89 26.36
CA ASP A 174 9.17 -6.32 27.26
C ASP A 174 8.95 -4.82 27.59
N GLY A 175 7.88 -4.23 27.07
CA GLY A 175 7.51 -2.83 27.28
C GLY A 175 8.13 -1.83 26.29
N HIS A 176 9.01 -2.26 25.38
CA HIS A 176 9.57 -1.38 24.36
C HIS A 176 8.54 -1.01 23.28
N ILE A 177 8.63 0.23 22.81
CA ILE A 177 7.84 0.67 21.65
C ILE A 177 8.41 0.03 20.38
N ARG A 178 7.51 -0.45 19.52
CA ARG A 178 7.82 -0.95 18.19
C ARG A 178 6.93 -0.28 17.15
N THR A 179 7.54 0.11 16.03
CA THR A 179 6.83 0.66 14.88
C THR A 179 6.53 -0.43 13.84
N PHE A 180 5.46 -0.23 13.06
CA PHE A 180 5.23 -1.03 11.86
C PHE A 180 6.21 -0.64 10.76
N SER A 181 6.64 -1.60 9.95
CA SER A 181 7.66 -1.37 8.91
C SER A 181 7.19 -0.47 7.76
N ARG A 182 5.91 -0.54 7.39
CA ARG A 182 5.29 0.28 6.33
C ARG A 182 3.79 0.41 6.57
N GLY A 183 3.20 1.55 6.14
CA GLY A 183 1.77 1.77 6.21
C GLY A 183 1.18 1.68 7.63
N GLY A 184 2.00 1.95 8.66
CA GLY A 184 1.65 1.64 10.05
C GLY A 184 0.39 2.32 10.56
N SER A 185 0.13 3.57 10.16
CA SER A 185 -1.12 4.23 10.54
C SER A 185 -2.34 3.63 9.83
N ASP A 186 -2.17 3.13 8.59
CA ASP A 186 -3.22 2.42 7.87
C ASP A 186 -3.53 1.08 8.55
N ILE A 187 -2.48 0.34 8.97
CA ILE A 187 -2.62 -0.90 9.73
C ILE A 187 -3.30 -0.64 11.07
N THR A 188 -2.91 0.42 11.78
CA THR A 188 -3.55 0.83 13.04
C THR A 188 -5.06 1.09 12.85
N GLY A 189 -5.43 1.79 11.77
CA GLY A 189 -6.83 2.04 11.42
C GLY A 189 -7.61 0.76 11.12
N ALA A 190 -7.01 -0.15 10.36
CA ALA A 190 -7.61 -1.45 10.04
C ALA A 190 -7.80 -2.33 11.28
N LEU A 191 -6.79 -2.39 12.17
CA LEU A 191 -6.88 -3.10 13.45
C LEU A 191 -7.96 -2.50 14.36
N ALA A 192 -8.04 -1.17 14.43
CA ALA A 192 -9.06 -0.49 15.22
C ALA A 192 -10.48 -0.75 14.68
N ALA A 193 -10.65 -0.70 13.36
CA ALA A 193 -11.92 -1.02 12.71
C ALA A 193 -12.35 -2.47 12.99
N ALA A 194 -11.41 -3.42 12.86
CA ALA A 194 -11.67 -4.83 13.15
C ALA A 194 -11.99 -5.08 14.64
N ALA A 195 -11.22 -4.45 15.55
CA ALA A 195 -11.42 -4.61 16.99
C ALA A 195 -12.79 -4.12 17.47
N LEU A 196 -13.27 -3.00 16.92
CA LEU A 196 -14.53 -2.36 17.33
C LEU A 196 -15.73 -2.77 16.49
N GLY A 197 -15.54 -3.65 15.48
CA GLY A 197 -16.61 -4.06 14.58
C GLY A 197 -17.21 -2.89 13.80
N ALA A 198 -16.37 -2.06 13.21
CA ALA A 198 -16.81 -0.88 12.47
C ALA A 198 -17.66 -1.26 11.26
N ASP A 199 -18.65 -0.45 10.95
CA ASP A 199 -19.46 -0.60 9.73
C ASP A 199 -18.69 -0.18 8.47
N VAL A 200 -17.75 0.77 8.61
CA VAL A 200 -16.87 1.24 7.54
C VAL A 200 -15.53 1.69 8.12
N TYR A 201 -14.44 1.38 7.45
CA TYR A 201 -13.14 1.98 7.65
C TYR A 201 -12.88 3.03 6.58
N GLU A 202 -12.80 4.31 6.94
CA GLU A 202 -12.51 5.42 6.02
C GLU A 202 -11.00 5.77 6.08
N ASN A 203 -10.27 5.57 4.98
CA ASN A 203 -8.87 5.98 4.84
C ASN A 203 -8.81 7.31 4.06
N TRP A 204 -8.55 8.39 4.78
CA TRP A 204 -8.46 9.74 4.25
C TRP A 204 -7.03 10.11 3.87
N THR A 205 -6.85 10.51 2.62
CA THR A 205 -5.57 10.84 2.00
C THR A 205 -5.71 12.09 1.12
N ASP A 206 -4.75 12.35 0.23
CA ASP A 206 -4.74 13.49 -0.71
C ASP A 206 -5.23 13.14 -2.11
N VAL A 207 -5.66 11.90 -2.34
CA VAL A 207 -6.23 11.45 -3.62
C VAL A 207 -7.70 11.04 -3.48
N SER A 208 -8.48 11.27 -4.54
CA SER A 208 -9.94 11.02 -4.54
C SER A 208 -10.31 9.56 -4.86
N GLY A 209 -9.58 8.62 -4.27
CA GLY A 209 -9.77 7.18 -4.50
C GLY A 209 -8.72 6.61 -5.46
N ILE A 210 -9.04 5.44 -6.02
CA ILE A 210 -8.17 4.70 -6.96
C ILE A 210 -8.61 5.04 -8.37
N LEU A 211 -7.64 5.28 -9.24
CA LEU A 211 -7.89 5.57 -10.65
C LEU A 211 -7.77 4.29 -11.48
N MET A 212 -8.52 4.21 -12.57
CA MET A 212 -8.53 3.05 -13.48
C MET A 212 -7.21 2.88 -14.26
N ALA A 213 -6.35 3.91 -14.31
CA ALA A 213 -5.01 3.87 -14.87
C ALA A 213 -4.09 4.90 -14.18
N ASP A 214 -2.79 4.79 -14.41
CA ASP A 214 -1.81 5.75 -13.88
C ASP A 214 -1.99 7.14 -14.54
N PRO A 215 -2.27 8.21 -13.77
CA PRO A 215 -2.46 9.57 -14.30
C PRO A 215 -1.21 10.16 -14.93
N ARG A 216 -0.03 9.57 -14.73
CA ARG A 216 1.21 9.95 -15.43
C ARG A 216 1.27 9.42 -16.86
N ILE A 217 0.42 8.43 -17.19
CA ILE A 217 0.38 7.75 -18.50
C ILE A 217 -0.89 8.12 -19.26
N VAL A 218 -2.01 8.16 -18.58
CA VAL A 218 -3.33 8.46 -19.15
C VAL A 218 -3.80 9.79 -18.57
N ASP A 219 -4.16 10.73 -19.45
CA ASP A 219 -4.68 12.02 -19.03
C ASP A 219 -6.11 11.85 -18.48
N ASP A 220 -6.32 12.35 -17.26
CA ASP A 220 -7.61 12.36 -16.55
C ASP A 220 -8.30 10.97 -16.54
N PRO A 221 -7.67 9.95 -15.92
CA PRO A 221 -8.25 8.63 -15.88
C PRO A 221 -9.44 8.60 -14.92
N GLU A 222 -10.46 7.82 -15.28
CA GLU A 222 -11.66 7.70 -14.46
C GLU A 222 -11.38 7.07 -13.09
N PRO A 223 -12.08 7.51 -12.03
CA PRO A 223 -11.98 6.91 -10.71
C PRO A 223 -12.76 5.59 -10.63
N ILE A 224 -12.16 4.61 -9.98
CA ILE A 224 -12.82 3.36 -9.62
C ILE A 224 -13.77 3.64 -8.45
N ARG A 225 -15.09 3.51 -8.67
CA ARG A 225 -16.08 3.73 -7.61
C ARG A 225 -16.12 2.59 -6.60
N ARG A 226 -16.08 1.35 -7.08
CA ARG A 226 -16.12 0.13 -6.27
C ARG A 226 -15.15 -0.90 -6.81
N VAL A 227 -14.45 -1.58 -5.90
CA VAL A 227 -13.48 -2.62 -6.23
C VAL A 227 -13.51 -3.70 -5.16
N THR A 228 -13.33 -4.96 -5.55
CA THR A 228 -13.17 -6.04 -4.56
C THR A 228 -11.73 -6.07 -4.02
N TYR A 229 -11.54 -6.66 -2.83
CA TYR A 229 -10.21 -6.88 -2.28
C TYR A 229 -9.31 -7.69 -3.22
N SER A 230 -9.88 -8.67 -3.92
CA SER A 230 -9.14 -9.49 -4.88
C SER A 230 -8.67 -8.67 -6.10
N GLU A 231 -9.54 -7.86 -6.71
CA GLU A 231 -9.16 -6.96 -7.82
C GLU A 231 -8.13 -5.92 -7.39
N LEU A 232 -8.30 -5.35 -6.18
CA LEU A 232 -7.33 -4.40 -5.63
C LEU A 232 -5.95 -5.02 -5.46
N ARG A 233 -5.89 -6.27 -4.99
CA ARG A 233 -4.64 -7.00 -4.84
C ARG A 233 -3.94 -7.19 -6.18
N GLU A 234 -4.69 -7.57 -7.23
CA GLU A 234 -4.16 -7.70 -8.58
C GLU A 234 -3.60 -6.38 -9.11
N LEU A 235 -4.36 -5.28 -8.98
CA LEU A 235 -3.91 -3.94 -9.39
C LEU A 235 -2.64 -3.52 -8.62
N SER A 236 -2.61 -3.75 -7.32
CA SER A 236 -1.47 -3.36 -6.46
C SER A 236 -0.21 -4.15 -6.77
N TYR A 237 -0.34 -5.45 -7.04
CA TYR A 237 0.78 -6.33 -7.38
C TYR A 237 1.47 -5.89 -8.68
N ILE A 238 0.68 -5.46 -9.65
CA ILE A 238 1.16 -5.06 -10.98
C ILE A 238 1.61 -3.60 -11.04
N GLY A 239 1.52 -2.86 -9.93
CA GLY A 239 2.13 -1.53 -9.81
C GLY A 239 1.21 -0.36 -9.52
N ALA A 240 -0.09 -0.57 -9.39
CA ALA A 240 -0.97 0.48 -8.87
C ALA A 240 -0.63 0.72 -7.38
N GLN A 241 -0.12 1.90 -7.09
CA GLN A 241 0.20 2.29 -5.71
C GLN A 241 -1.07 2.71 -4.97
N VAL A 242 -1.75 1.78 -4.32
CA VAL A 242 -3.03 2.07 -3.66
C VAL A 242 -2.91 1.95 -2.14
N LEU A 243 -2.65 0.76 -1.64
CA LEU A 243 -2.55 0.45 -0.22
C LEU A 243 -1.55 -0.69 0.01
N HIS A 244 -0.93 -0.70 1.18
CA HIS A 244 -0.10 -1.82 1.58
C HIS A 244 -0.97 -3.04 1.95
N GLU A 245 -0.58 -4.25 1.53
CA GLU A 245 -1.35 -5.49 1.76
C GLU A 245 -1.67 -5.72 3.25
N GLY A 246 -0.72 -5.42 4.14
CA GLY A 246 -0.91 -5.51 5.59
C GLY A 246 -2.04 -4.62 6.16
N THR A 247 -2.43 -3.57 5.44
CA THR A 247 -3.53 -2.68 5.81
C THR A 247 -4.90 -3.33 5.57
N ILE A 248 -4.98 -4.19 4.57
CA ILE A 248 -6.25 -4.75 4.08
C ILE A 248 -6.67 -5.95 4.92
N PHE A 249 -5.72 -6.75 5.40
CA PHE A 249 -6.00 -8.03 6.03
C PHE A 249 -6.97 -7.97 7.23
N PRO A 250 -6.81 -7.09 8.25
CA PRO A 250 -7.69 -7.06 9.41
C PRO A 250 -9.16 -6.73 9.08
N VAL A 251 -9.37 -5.79 8.13
CA VAL A 251 -10.74 -5.38 7.74
C VAL A 251 -11.37 -6.39 6.79
N ARG A 252 -10.59 -7.01 5.91
CA ARG A 252 -11.06 -8.07 5.02
C ARG A 252 -11.54 -9.29 5.81
N GLU A 253 -10.77 -9.74 6.80
CA GLU A 253 -11.14 -10.88 7.67
C GLU A 253 -12.50 -10.68 8.37
N LYS A 254 -12.84 -9.44 8.67
CA LYS A 254 -14.12 -9.06 9.31
C LYS A 254 -15.19 -8.59 8.32
N ASN A 255 -14.95 -8.67 7.01
CA ASN A 255 -15.83 -8.17 5.96
C ASN A 255 -16.22 -6.68 6.15
N ILE A 256 -15.31 -5.87 6.69
CA ILE A 256 -15.53 -4.43 6.89
C ILE A 256 -15.22 -3.71 5.58
N PRO A 257 -16.15 -2.94 5.01
CA PRO A 257 -15.88 -2.07 3.86
C PRO A 257 -14.78 -1.05 4.16
N LEU A 258 -13.85 -0.88 3.21
CA LEU A 258 -12.81 0.15 3.28
C LEU A 258 -13.09 1.23 2.23
N ASN A 259 -13.18 2.48 2.63
CA ASN A 259 -13.40 3.62 1.74
C ASN A 259 -12.17 4.53 1.68
N ILE A 260 -11.56 4.70 0.51
CA ILE A 260 -10.45 5.64 0.28
C ILE A 260 -11.05 6.98 -0.12
N ARG A 261 -10.77 8.03 0.65
CA ARG A 261 -11.36 9.35 0.48
C ARG A 261 -10.31 10.46 0.48
N ASN A 262 -10.67 11.58 -0.14
CA ASN A 262 -9.79 12.75 -0.24
C ASN A 262 -10.14 13.80 0.81
N THR A 263 -9.18 14.13 1.69
CA THR A 263 -9.31 15.19 2.68
C THR A 263 -9.51 16.57 2.03
N ASN A 264 -8.99 16.77 0.81
CA ASN A 264 -9.11 18.04 0.09
C ASN A 264 -10.39 18.14 -0.78
N ALA A 265 -11.11 17.02 -0.94
CA ALA A 265 -12.38 16.93 -1.66
C ALA A 265 -13.34 16.00 -0.90
N PRO A 266 -13.81 16.42 0.30
CA PRO A 266 -14.57 15.54 1.20
C PRO A 266 -15.94 15.11 0.65
N ASP A 267 -16.49 15.85 -0.29
CA ASP A 267 -17.76 15.50 -0.94
C ASP A 267 -17.60 14.41 -2.01
N HIS A 268 -16.38 14.20 -2.50
CA HIS A 268 -16.11 13.12 -3.46
C HIS A 268 -16.25 11.76 -2.77
N PRO A 269 -17.03 10.81 -3.31
CA PRO A 269 -17.33 9.53 -2.66
C PRO A 269 -16.09 8.63 -2.48
N GLY A 270 -15.02 8.86 -3.26
CA GLY A 270 -13.82 8.05 -3.24
C GLY A 270 -14.02 6.66 -3.87
N THR A 271 -13.20 5.71 -3.45
CA THR A 271 -13.29 4.30 -3.87
C THR A 271 -13.70 3.43 -2.69
N MET A 272 -14.79 2.66 -2.87
CA MET A 272 -15.24 1.66 -1.88
C MET A 272 -14.63 0.29 -2.21
N ILE A 273 -13.95 -0.31 -1.26
CA ILE A 273 -13.33 -1.64 -1.34
C ILE A 273 -14.18 -2.61 -0.51
N LEU A 274 -14.62 -3.72 -1.13
CA LEU A 274 -15.57 -4.67 -0.59
C LEU A 274 -15.06 -6.10 -0.76
N GLU A 275 -15.58 -7.07 -0.01
CA GLU A 275 -15.27 -8.49 -0.27
C GLU A 275 -15.94 -8.97 -1.55
N SER A 276 -17.19 -8.55 -1.78
CA SER A 276 -17.93 -8.87 -2.99
C SER A 276 -18.80 -7.70 -3.45
N ILE A 277 -19.04 -7.62 -4.74
CA ILE A 277 -19.94 -6.64 -5.35
C ILE A 277 -21.04 -7.46 -6.03
N GLY A 278 -22.29 -7.27 -5.58
CA GLY A 278 -23.46 -7.96 -6.14
C GLY A 278 -23.73 -7.52 -7.58
N ASP A 279 -24.39 -8.40 -8.36
CA ASP A 279 -24.70 -8.17 -9.78
C ASP A 279 -25.55 -6.91 -10.02
N GLU A 280 -26.44 -6.57 -9.08
CA GLU A 280 -27.27 -5.38 -9.13
C GLU A 280 -26.50 -4.05 -9.00
N MET A 281 -25.23 -4.12 -8.55
CA MET A 281 -24.37 -2.96 -8.34
C MET A 281 -23.27 -2.81 -9.40
N GLU A 282 -23.34 -3.58 -10.50
CA GLU A 282 -22.43 -3.46 -11.63
C GLU A 282 -22.79 -2.23 -12.48
N GLU A 283 -22.49 -1.04 -11.98
CA GLU A 283 -22.44 0.18 -12.79
C GLU A 283 -21.05 0.32 -13.42
N GLY A 284 -20.98 0.28 -14.74
CA GLY A 284 -19.73 0.47 -15.50
C GLY A 284 -19.28 -0.78 -16.27
N GLY A 285 -18.20 -0.64 -17.02
CA GLY A 285 -17.60 -1.72 -17.81
C GLY A 285 -17.05 -2.86 -16.94
N PHE A 286 -16.75 -3.98 -17.58
CA PHE A 286 -16.21 -5.17 -16.89
C PHE A 286 -14.73 -5.04 -16.49
N ILE A 287 -14.01 -4.05 -17.04
CA ILE A 287 -12.62 -3.73 -16.64
C ILE A 287 -12.66 -2.76 -15.46
N THR A 288 -12.03 -3.16 -14.37
CA THR A 288 -11.91 -2.37 -13.14
C THR A 288 -10.73 -1.40 -13.23
N GLY A 289 -9.63 -1.83 -13.89
CA GLY A 289 -8.47 -0.96 -14.06
C GLY A 289 -7.40 -1.61 -14.92
N ILE A 290 -6.47 -0.76 -15.36
CA ILE A 290 -5.29 -1.15 -16.15
C ILE A 290 -4.05 -0.67 -15.42
N ALA A 291 -3.21 -1.62 -15.06
CA ALA A 291 -1.96 -1.35 -14.34
C ALA A 291 -0.78 -1.96 -15.10
N GLY A 292 0.41 -1.50 -14.77
CA GLY A 292 1.61 -2.07 -15.37
C GLY A 292 2.88 -1.67 -14.62
N LYS A 293 3.94 -2.42 -14.86
CA LYS A 293 5.24 -2.22 -14.24
C LYS A 293 6.36 -2.59 -15.22
N LYS A 294 7.40 -1.76 -15.26
CA LYS A 294 8.64 -1.99 -16.00
C LYS A 294 9.66 -2.76 -15.15
N GLY A 295 10.75 -3.20 -15.75
CA GLY A 295 11.90 -3.76 -15.04
C GLY A 295 11.84 -5.28 -14.88
N PHE A 296 11.37 -6.00 -15.90
CA PHE A 296 11.36 -7.46 -15.91
C PHE A 296 12.28 -8.03 -16.97
N SER A 297 12.73 -9.27 -16.70
CA SER A 297 13.44 -10.12 -17.64
C SER A 297 12.72 -11.46 -17.77
N ILE A 298 12.71 -12.01 -18.98
CA ILE A 298 12.20 -13.35 -19.26
C ILE A 298 13.37 -14.29 -19.51
N ILE A 299 13.52 -15.30 -18.67
CA ILE A 299 14.53 -16.35 -18.82
C ILE A 299 13.80 -17.59 -19.34
N THR A 300 14.03 -17.92 -20.62
CA THR A 300 13.43 -19.11 -21.25
C THR A 300 14.42 -20.26 -21.26
N ILE A 301 14.05 -21.36 -20.66
CA ILE A 301 14.82 -22.59 -20.57
C ILE A 301 14.14 -23.61 -21.47
N ALA A 302 14.85 -24.04 -22.52
CA ALA A 302 14.37 -25.07 -23.46
C ALA A 302 15.14 -26.35 -23.27
N LYS A 303 14.42 -27.47 -23.07
CA LYS A 303 14.97 -28.80 -22.88
C LYS A 303 14.03 -29.84 -23.51
N THR A 304 14.54 -30.58 -24.50
CA THR A 304 13.78 -31.66 -25.13
C THR A 304 13.37 -32.71 -24.09
N GLY A 305 12.10 -33.09 -24.07
CA GLY A 305 11.57 -34.04 -23.11
C GLY A 305 11.34 -33.48 -21.69
N MET A 306 11.36 -32.19 -21.50
CA MET A 306 11.16 -31.57 -20.19
C MET A 306 9.86 -32.02 -19.51
N SER A 307 8.77 -32.11 -20.28
CA SER A 307 7.47 -32.56 -19.79
C SER A 307 7.43 -34.02 -19.34
N SER A 308 8.37 -34.84 -19.83
CA SER A 308 8.50 -36.26 -19.51
C SER A 308 9.52 -36.55 -18.41
N GLU A 309 10.29 -35.57 -17.98
CA GLU A 309 11.29 -35.66 -16.91
C GLU A 309 10.75 -35.16 -15.59
N PRO A 310 10.34 -36.04 -14.64
CA PRO A 310 9.88 -35.63 -13.34
C PRO A 310 10.92 -34.80 -12.59
N GLY A 311 10.50 -33.67 -12.00
CA GLY A 311 11.36 -32.83 -11.20
C GLY A 311 12.19 -31.78 -11.97
N SER A 312 12.09 -31.69 -13.30
CA SER A 312 12.78 -30.64 -14.07
C SER A 312 12.44 -29.23 -13.57
N LEU A 313 11.16 -28.95 -13.33
CA LEU A 313 10.72 -27.68 -12.81
C LEU A 313 11.21 -27.42 -11.37
N LEU A 314 11.25 -28.46 -10.52
CA LEU A 314 11.77 -28.37 -9.17
C LEU A 314 13.26 -27.98 -9.17
N LYS A 315 14.07 -28.55 -10.05
CA LYS A 315 15.49 -28.19 -10.18
C LYS A 315 15.64 -26.69 -10.54
N ILE A 316 14.85 -26.23 -11.51
CA ILE A 316 14.84 -24.82 -11.92
C ILE A 316 14.51 -23.91 -10.74
N LEU A 317 13.40 -24.17 -10.04
CA LEU A 317 12.94 -23.35 -8.92
C LEU A 317 13.91 -23.38 -7.74
N ASN A 318 14.57 -24.52 -7.48
CA ASN A 318 15.59 -24.60 -6.43
C ASN A 318 16.81 -23.69 -6.73
N VAL A 319 17.24 -23.62 -8.00
CA VAL A 319 18.32 -22.71 -8.38
C VAL A 319 17.90 -21.24 -8.14
N LEU A 320 16.70 -20.86 -8.55
CA LEU A 320 16.21 -19.49 -8.31
C LEU A 320 16.10 -19.17 -6.81
N ALA A 321 15.57 -20.11 -6.03
CA ALA A 321 15.44 -19.96 -4.58
C ALA A 321 16.80 -19.77 -3.89
N LYS A 322 17.84 -20.48 -4.32
CA LYS A 322 19.21 -20.36 -3.81
C LYS A 322 19.79 -18.95 -4.07
N HIS A 323 19.42 -18.34 -5.20
CA HIS A 323 19.82 -16.98 -5.57
C HIS A 323 18.84 -15.90 -5.06
N GLU A 324 17.87 -16.26 -4.21
CA GLU A 324 16.84 -15.35 -3.66
C GLU A 324 16.02 -14.62 -4.74
N VAL A 325 15.81 -15.29 -5.91
CA VAL A 325 15.06 -14.74 -7.02
C VAL A 325 13.62 -15.26 -7.00
N ASN A 326 12.67 -14.36 -6.84
CA ASN A 326 11.25 -14.67 -6.96
C ASN A 326 10.84 -14.79 -8.43
N VAL A 327 9.96 -15.75 -8.73
CA VAL A 327 9.31 -15.89 -10.03
C VAL A 327 7.96 -15.18 -9.98
N GLU A 328 7.78 -14.18 -10.84
CA GLU A 328 6.53 -13.42 -10.92
C GLU A 328 5.48 -14.18 -11.74
N TYR A 329 5.89 -14.71 -12.91
CA TYR A 329 5.05 -15.54 -13.78
C TYR A 329 5.85 -16.68 -14.40
N LEU A 330 5.15 -17.78 -14.71
CA LEU A 330 5.77 -19.02 -15.19
C LEU A 330 5.04 -19.58 -16.43
N PRO A 331 5.07 -18.91 -17.59
CA PRO A 331 4.55 -19.49 -18.82
C PRO A 331 5.33 -20.75 -19.19
N SER A 332 4.62 -21.86 -19.43
CA SER A 332 5.24 -23.13 -19.75
C SER A 332 4.71 -23.73 -21.06
N GLY A 333 5.60 -24.36 -21.81
CA GLY A 333 5.30 -25.18 -23.00
C GLY A 333 5.64 -26.63 -22.75
N ILE A 334 5.64 -27.46 -23.81
CA ILE A 334 5.96 -28.88 -23.72
C ILE A 334 7.43 -29.09 -23.37
N ASP A 335 8.32 -28.43 -24.09
CA ASP A 335 9.79 -28.55 -23.98
C ASP A 335 10.47 -27.26 -23.53
N ASN A 336 9.74 -26.33 -22.95
CA ASN A 336 10.30 -25.08 -22.43
C ASN A 336 9.50 -24.56 -21.27
N VAL A 337 10.16 -23.72 -20.46
CA VAL A 337 9.57 -22.92 -19.42
C VAL A 337 10.19 -21.53 -19.46
N SER A 338 9.35 -20.51 -19.32
CA SER A 338 9.79 -19.12 -19.21
C SER A 338 9.57 -18.62 -17.79
N LEU A 339 10.61 -18.01 -17.22
CA LEU A 339 10.60 -17.44 -15.89
C LEU A 339 10.58 -15.92 -16.05
N VAL A 340 9.51 -15.29 -15.61
CA VAL A 340 9.45 -13.82 -15.55
C VAL A 340 9.92 -13.39 -14.18
N VAL A 341 10.98 -12.60 -14.13
CA VAL A 341 11.66 -12.20 -12.91
C VAL A 341 11.95 -10.70 -12.92
N SER A 342 12.04 -10.08 -11.73
CA SER A 342 12.46 -8.69 -11.63
C SER A 342 13.92 -8.53 -12.06
N SER A 343 14.19 -7.63 -13.02
CA SER A 343 15.55 -7.38 -13.53
C SER A 343 16.51 -6.93 -12.43
N ASP A 344 16.08 -6.09 -11.49
CA ASP A 344 16.90 -5.61 -10.38
C ASP A 344 17.34 -6.73 -9.44
N LYS A 345 16.48 -7.74 -9.24
CA LYS A 345 16.78 -8.89 -8.37
C LYS A 345 17.79 -9.82 -9.00
N VAL A 346 17.69 -9.99 -10.31
CA VAL A 346 18.52 -10.95 -11.06
C VAL A 346 19.86 -10.38 -11.48
N SER A 347 19.97 -9.08 -11.75
CA SER A 347 21.14 -8.43 -12.35
C SER A 347 22.46 -8.77 -11.65
N ARG A 348 22.47 -8.95 -10.33
CA ARG A 348 23.68 -9.21 -9.55
C ARG A 348 24.17 -10.65 -9.63
N SER A 349 23.28 -11.61 -9.84
CA SER A 349 23.58 -13.05 -9.83
C SER A 349 23.24 -13.77 -11.15
N LEU A 350 22.87 -13.02 -12.19
CA LEU A 350 22.36 -13.58 -13.45
C LEU A 350 23.28 -14.66 -14.02
N TYR A 351 24.55 -14.35 -14.24
CA TYR A 351 25.47 -15.28 -14.88
C TYR A 351 25.78 -16.51 -14.01
N GLU A 352 25.86 -16.34 -12.69
CA GLU A 352 26.02 -17.46 -11.75
C GLU A 352 24.80 -18.38 -11.79
N MET A 353 23.62 -17.80 -11.71
CA MET A 353 22.34 -18.52 -11.79
C MET A 353 22.17 -19.24 -13.12
N LEU A 354 22.53 -18.62 -14.26
CA LEU A 354 22.50 -19.26 -15.57
C LEU A 354 23.48 -20.44 -15.66
N GLY A 355 24.68 -20.32 -15.06
CA GLY A 355 25.66 -21.39 -14.95
C GLY A 355 25.15 -22.58 -14.14
N GLU A 356 24.49 -22.32 -13.00
CA GLU A 356 23.86 -23.38 -12.21
C GLU A 356 22.68 -24.02 -12.93
N LEU A 357 21.81 -23.25 -13.59
CA LEU A 357 20.73 -23.79 -14.43
C LEU A 357 21.27 -24.68 -15.52
N GLN A 358 22.37 -24.30 -16.19
CA GLN A 358 23.01 -25.11 -17.21
C GLN A 358 23.50 -26.44 -16.64
N LYS A 359 24.05 -26.44 -15.42
CA LYS A 359 24.59 -27.64 -14.77
C LYS A 359 23.47 -28.56 -14.25
N GLU A 360 22.50 -28.04 -13.52
CA GLU A 360 21.49 -28.83 -12.81
C GLU A 360 20.37 -29.33 -13.73
N VAL A 361 20.00 -28.55 -14.75
CA VAL A 361 18.87 -28.81 -15.64
C VAL A 361 19.35 -29.46 -16.98
N GLN A 362 20.57 -29.10 -17.39
CA GLN A 362 21.15 -29.51 -18.69
C GLN A 362 20.23 -29.16 -19.87
N PRO A 363 19.81 -27.91 -20.01
CA PRO A 363 18.93 -27.49 -21.08
C PRO A 363 19.66 -27.49 -22.44
N ASN A 364 18.90 -27.62 -23.53
CA ASN A 364 19.41 -27.41 -24.87
C ASN A 364 19.77 -25.96 -25.14
N LYS A 365 18.97 -25.03 -24.55
CA LYS A 365 19.18 -23.61 -24.73
C LYS A 365 18.59 -22.82 -23.53
N ILE A 366 19.31 -21.77 -23.10
CA ILE A 366 18.78 -20.72 -22.22
C ILE A 366 18.82 -19.40 -22.98
N THR A 367 17.73 -18.67 -22.94
CA THR A 367 17.62 -17.33 -23.55
C THR A 367 17.15 -16.34 -22.51
N VAL A 368 17.81 -15.19 -22.44
CA VAL A 368 17.40 -14.07 -21.57
C VAL A 368 16.90 -12.95 -22.46
N THR A 369 15.70 -12.46 -22.20
CA THR A 369 15.13 -11.28 -22.85
C THR A 369 14.90 -10.24 -21.77
N GLU A 370 15.67 -9.15 -21.84
CA GLU A 370 15.61 -8.04 -20.90
C GLU A 370 14.65 -6.94 -21.39
N HIS A 371 14.47 -5.89 -20.58
CA HIS A 371 13.64 -4.73 -20.91
C HIS A 371 12.18 -5.07 -21.23
N ILE A 372 11.62 -5.94 -20.40
CA ILE A 372 10.20 -6.31 -20.46
C ILE A 372 9.41 -5.50 -19.44
N ALA A 373 8.26 -5.02 -19.87
CA ALA A 373 7.23 -4.48 -19.02
C ALA A 373 6.02 -5.39 -19.01
N ILE A 374 5.35 -5.43 -17.86
CA ILE A 374 4.11 -6.18 -17.68
C ILE A 374 2.96 -5.20 -17.63
N VAL A 375 1.90 -5.48 -18.38
CA VAL A 375 0.64 -4.71 -18.39
C VAL A 375 -0.49 -5.70 -18.14
N ALA A 376 -1.40 -5.34 -17.23
CA ALA A 376 -2.58 -6.13 -16.93
C ALA A 376 -3.87 -5.31 -17.09
N ALA A 377 -4.85 -5.92 -17.69
CA ALA A 377 -6.24 -5.53 -17.56
C ALA A 377 -6.87 -6.34 -16.43
N VAL A 378 -7.32 -5.65 -15.39
CA VAL A 378 -7.97 -6.25 -14.22
C VAL A 378 -9.47 -5.99 -14.30
N GLY A 379 -10.26 -7.01 -14.04
CA GLY A 379 -11.71 -6.87 -14.09
C GLY A 379 -12.44 -8.11 -13.59
N ARG A 380 -13.77 -8.04 -13.51
CA ARG A 380 -14.62 -9.09 -12.99
C ARG A 380 -15.19 -9.97 -14.10
N LYS A 381 -15.34 -11.26 -13.81
CA LYS A 381 -16.01 -12.23 -14.71
C LYS A 381 -15.47 -12.23 -16.14
N MET A 382 -14.18 -11.91 -16.33
CA MET A 382 -13.57 -11.88 -17.67
C MET A 382 -13.57 -13.26 -18.32
N ALA A 383 -13.43 -14.32 -17.53
CA ALA A 383 -13.58 -15.72 -17.95
C ALA A 383 -14.89 -16.03 -18.63
N TYR A 384 -15.96 -15.45 -18.10
CA TYR A 384 -17.33 -15.75 -18.54
C TYR A 384 -17.82 -14.80 -19.64
N ARG A 385 -16.93 -13.92 -20.13
CA ARG A 385 -17.26 -12.97 -21.22
C ARG A 385 -16.48 -13.32 -22.48
N PRO A 386 -17.11 -14.01 -23.47
CA PRO A 386 -16.45 -14.32 -24.73
C PRO A 386 -15.92 -13.07 -25.45
N GLY A 387 -14.74 -13.16 -26.01
CA GLY A 387 -14.16 -12.10 -26.83
C GLY A 387 -13.29 -11.09 -26.10
N VAL A 388 -13.25 -11.09 -24.77
CA VAL A 388 -12.42 -10.12 -24.00
C VAL A 388 -10.94 -10.21 -24.37
N SER A 389 -10.35 -11.42 -24.28
CA SER A 389 -8.95 -11.65 -24.65
C SER A 389 -8.69 -11.28 -26.12
N GLY A 390 -9.62 -11.67 -27.02
CA GLY A 390 -9.53 -11.31 -28.43
C GLY A 390 -9.49 -9.78 -28.66
N LYS A 391 -10.36 -9.03 -27.97
CA LYS A 391 -10.36 -7.55 -28.06
C LYS A 391 -9.06 -6.96 -27.51
N ILE A 392 -8.54 -7.44 -26.37
CA ILE A 392 -7.26 -6.97 -25.80
C ILE A 392 -6.12 -7.17 -26.79
N PHE A 393 -5.97 -8.38 -27.33
CA PHE A 393 -4.86 -8.70 -28.22
C PHE A 393 -4.97 -8.02 -29.60
N ALA A 394 -6.19 -7.94 -30.14
CA ALA A 394 -6.44 -7.22 -31.39
C ALA A 394 -6.10 -5.73 -31.24
N LYS A 395 -6.56 -5.08 -30.17
CA LYS A 395 -6.27 -3.64 -29.96
C LYS A 395 -4.79 -3.36 -29.76
N LEU A 396 -4.06 -4.19 -29.06
CA LEU A 396 -2.60 -4.06 -28.94
C LEU A 396 -1.91 -4.23 -30.30
N GLY A 397 -2.27 -5.26 -31.07
CA GLY A 397 -1.70 -5.53 -32.40
C GLY A 397 -2.01 -4.45 -33.43
N GLU A 398 -3.26 -3.95 -33.48
CA GLU A 398 -3.69 -2.84 -34.36
C GLU A 398 -2.89 -1.56 -34.12
N ASN A 399 -2.42 -1.37 -32.87
CA ASN A 399 -1.59 -0.22 -32.48
C ASN A 399 -0.09 -0.52 -32.48
N GLY A 400 0.35 -1.61 -33.11
CA GLY A 400 1.76 -1.93 -33.28
C GLY A 400 2.48 -2.42 -32.02
N VAL A 401 1.75 -2.76 -30.96
CA VAL A 401 2.34 -3.31 -29.72
C VAL A 401 2.54 -4.80 -29.87
N ASN A 402 3.80 -5.25 -29.81
CA ASN A 402 4.15 -6.67 -29.90
C ASN A 402 4.07 -7.32 -28.52
N ILE A 403 3.25 -8.38 -28.43
CA ILE A 403 3.07 -9.15 -27.19
C ILE A 403 4.17 -10.21 -27.09
N ARG A 404 4.96 -10.18 -26.03
CA ARG A 404 6.07 -11.10 -25.75
C ARG A 404 5.67 -12.26 -24.85
N MET A 405 4.64 -12.08 -24.05
CA MET A 405 4.12 -13.06 -23.11
C MET A 405 2.64 -12.80 -22.85
N ILE A 406 1.89 -13.87 -22.62
CA ILE A 406 0.49 -13.82 -22.20
C ILE A 406 0.34 -14.76 -21.01
N THR A 407 -0.35 -14.32 -19.97
CA THR A 407 -0.78 -15.18 -18.86
C THR A 407 -2.15 -14.74 -18.35
N GLN A 408 -2.94 -15.72 -17.94
CA GLN A 408 -4.25 -15.52 -17.35
C GLN A 408 -4.42 -16.59 -16.26
N GLY A 409 -4.79 -16.17 -15.05
CA GLY A 409 -5.03 -17.08 -13.94
C GLY A 409 -6.41 -17.74 -14.01
N PRO A 410 -6.62 -18.85 -13.29
CA PRO A 410 -7.90 -19.57 -13.28
C PRO A 410 -9.06 -18.77 -12.64
N GLU A 411 -8.74 -17.83 -11.74
CA GLU A 411 -9.75 -16.93 -11.16
C GLU A 411 -10.16 -15.81 -12.12
N GLU A 412 -9.37 -15.63 -13.19
CA GLU A 412 -9.65 -14.77 -14.33
C GLU A 412 -10.02 -13.33 -14.00
N LEU A 413 -9.42 -12.83 -12.91
CA LEU A 413 -9.53 -11.44 -12.51
C LEU A 413 -8.61 -10.53 -13.35
N ASN A 414 -7.68 -11.12 -14.11
CA ASN A 414 -6.75 -10.36 -14.92
C ASN A 414 -6.39 -11.08 -16.23
N ILE A 415 -6.01 -10.31 -17.23
CA ILE A 415 -5.26 -10.75 -18.39
C ILE A 415 -3.97 -9.96 -18.42
N ILE A 416 -2.86 -10.67 -18.41
CA ILE A 416 -1.52 -10.09 -18.28
C ILE A 416 -0.78 -10.29 -19.59
N VAL A 417 -0.20 -9.22 -20.10
CA VAL A 417 0.68 -9.23 -21.27
C VAL A 417 2.06 -8.69 -20.92
N GLY A 418 3.09 -9.38 -21.38
CA GLY A 418 4.45 -8.85 -21.41
C GLY A 418 4.70 -8.14 -22.73
N VAL A 419 5.21 -6.92 -22.68
CA VAL A 419 5.57 -6.09 -23.83
C VAL A 419 7.01 -5.57 -23.69
N GLU A 420 7.61 -5.03 -24.72
CA GLU A 420 8.88 -4.33 -24.60
C GLU A 420 8.67 -3.00 -23.82
N GLU A 421 9.63 -2.61 -22.99
CA GLU A 421 9.49 -1.40 -22.16
C GLU A 421 9.20 -0.12 -22.96
N LYS A 422 9.66 -0.03 -24.20
CA LYS A 422 9.37 1.10 -25.08
C LYS A 422 7.88 1.23 -25.43
N ASP A 423 7.15 0.11 -25.45
CA ASP A 423 5.74 0.03 -25.80
C ASP A 423 4.80 0.11 -24.57
N PHE A 424 5.38 0.19 -23.38
CA PHE A 424 4.66 0.11 -22.09
C PHE A 424 3.54 1.15 -21.97
N GLU A 425 3.85 2.41 -22.15
CA GLU A 425 2.87 3.49 -21.98
C GLU A 425 1.80 3.45 -23.07
N GLN A 426 2.22 3.11 -24.31
CA GLN A 426 1.29 2.94 -25.41
C GLN A 426 0.30 1.81 -25.16
N ALA A 427 0.78 0.66 -24.63
CA ALA A 427 -0.07 -0.46 -24.28
C ALA A 427 -1.14 -0.09 -23.26
N ILE A 428 -0.76 0.65 -22.20
CA ILE A 428 -1.70 1.13 -21.17
C ILE A 428 -2.74 2.08 -21.78
N ARG A 429 -2.31 3.07 -22.59
CA ARG A 429 -3.22 4.03 -23.25
C ARG A 429 -4.21 3.34 -24.20
N VAL A 430 -3.72 2.38 -25.00
CA VAL A 430 -4.54 1.62 -25.95
C VAL A 430 -5.62 0.84 -25.21
N LEU A 431 -5.24 0.09 -24.17
CA LEU A 431 -6.19 -0.70 -23.38
C LEU A 431 -7.19 0.20 -22.66
N TYR A 432 -6.73 1.29 -22.04
CA TYR A 432 -7.61 2.23 -21.36
C TYR A 432 -8.66 2.83 -22.31
N ASN A 433 -8.24 3.34 -23.44
CA ASN A 433 -9.15 3.95 -24.41
C ASN A 433 -10.15 2.94 -24.95
N SER A 434 -9.71 1.70 -25.23
CA SER A 434 -10.56 0.67 -25.84
C SER A 434 -11.60 0.06 -24.87
N PHE A 435 -11.35 0.09 -23.57
CA PHE A 435 -12.22 -0.56 -22.59
C PHE A 435 -12.93 0.40 -21.65
N VAL A 436 -12.44 1.60 -21.50
CA VAL A 436 -13.06 2.61 -20.63
C VAL A 436 -13.76 3.67 -21.46
N LYS A 437 -13.09 4.32 -22.43
CA LYS A 437 -13.68 5.41 -23.19
C LYS A 437 -14.63 4.93 -24.33
N GLU A 438 -14.29 3.84 -25.02
CA GLU A 438 -15.16 3.31 -26.11
C GLU A 438 -16.42 2.59 -25.62
N ASN A 439 -16.51 2.19 -24.35
CA ASN A 439 -17.71 1.55 -23.76
C ASN A 439 -18.68 2.55 -23.11
N VAL A 440 -18.47 3.85 -23.24
CA VAL A 440 -19.39 4.91 -22.79
C VAL A 440 -20.41 5.29 -23.87
N VAL A 441 -20.48 4.54 -24.97
CA VAL A 441 -21.51 4.73 -26.03
C VAL A 441 -22.51 3.58 -26.02
#